data_ed23269289efb45ca7c2915c4d0478b0
#
_entry.id   ed23269289efb45ca7c2915c4d0478b0
#
_cell.length_a   1.000
_cell.length_b   1.000
_cell.length_c   1.000
_cell.angle_alpha   90.00
_cell.angle_beta   90.00
_cell.angle_gamma   90.00
#
_symmetry.space_group_name_H-M   'P 1'
#
loop_
_entity.id
_entity.type
_entity.pdbx_description
1 polymer ?
#
loop_
_entity_poly.entity_id
_entity_poly.type
_entity_poly.pdbx_seq_one_letter_code
_entity_poly.pdbx_strand_id
1 'polypeptide(L)'
;MKYRNKKLRRNLQKNSRKYKNAYIKLMTIMFLLTIFIFVGLNLIIKDKEFSENENRILQQKPKFTFDRLFEGRYTKKYEKYTVDQIVGRDEFIKVKTKVDSLLGKNSENGVYKGKDGYLIENFNKPNKEYLKANIEAINKFANKHKDINQYMLIAPNSVNILSDKLPNFAPVYDQDKYLKELDKSVDNKVKFINVSDSLKDHKKEYIYYKTDHHWTTLGAYYAFLDFANQAGLDVNPNGYEKYRVSNDFYGTLYSKSGYKVDPDKVDIFTPKDKNDQVIVEYKEEKKKSPTIYNSEALKKKDKYEVFLGGNHPLVDIKTTSESDKVLLLVKDSYANSFVQFLTHYYKEIIMVDPRYYYEDIEKLIKDKNITDMLYLYNSNTFFNDSSLAPVLNNI
;
A
#
# COMPACT_ATOMS: atom_id res chain seq x y z
N MET A 1 59.85 -53.18 19.81
CA MET A 1 58.63 -52.70 19.05
C MET A 1 57.71 -51.72 19.80
N LYS A 2 57.37 -51.87 21.06
CA LYS A 2 56.49 -51.00 21.85
C LYS A 2 56.95 -49.51 21.95
N TYR A 3 58.24 -49.23 22.06
CA TYR A 3 58.73 -47.88 22.16
C TYR A 3 58.64 -47.04 20.88
N ARG A 4 58.83 -47.68 19.73
CA ARG A 4 58.72 -47.06 18.39
C ARG A 4 57.30 -46.69 18.09
N ASN A 5 56.31 -47.52 18.45
CA ASN A 5 54.91 -47.22 18.31
C ASN A 5 54.41 -46.08 19.22
N LYS A 6 54.95 -45.95 20.42
CA LYS A 6 54.60 -44.86 21.36
C LYS A 6 55.12 -43.51 20.87
N LYS A 7 56.31 -43.47 20.27
CA LYS A 7 56.87 -42.22 19.67
C LYS A 7 56.10 -41.80 18.41
N LEU A 8 55.70 -42.77 17.58
CA LEU A 8 54.90 -42.51 16.40
C LEU A 8 53.51 -41.91 16.75
N ARG A 9 52.84 -42.49 17.75
CA ARG A 9 51.54 -41.98 18.24
C ARG A 9 51.66 -40.57 18.83
N ARG A 10 52.72 -40.28 19.59
CA ARG A 10 52.98 -38.93 20.12
C ARG A 10 53.20 -37.90 19.00
N ASN A 11 53.96 -38.26 17.97
CA ASN A 11 54.20 -37.38 16.82
C ASN A 11 52.92 -37.12 16.01
N LEU A 12 52.11 -38.12 15.79
CA LEU A 12 50.80 -37.99 15.13
C LEU A 12 49.85 -37.09 15.93
N GLN A 13 49.80 -37.27 17.25
CA GLN A 13 48.99 -36.40 18.12
C GLN A 13 49.51 -34.95 18.16
N LYS A 14 50.83 -34.76 18.15
CA LYS A 14 51.47 -33.41 18.13
C LYS A 14 51.17 -32.70 16.79
N ASN A 15 51.28 -33.43 15.68
CA ASN A 15 50.93 -32.89 14.36
C ASN A 15 49.44 -32.59 14.24
N SER A 16 48.56 -33.48 14.69
CA SER A 16 47.10 -33.24 14.71
C SER A 16 46.75 -31.99 15.52
N ARG A 17 47.35 -31.78 16.71
CA ARG A 17 47.15 -30.55 17.49
C ARG A 17 47.66 -29.30 16.77
N LYS A 18 48.82 -29.40 16.08
CA LYS A 18 49.38 -28.28 15.31
C LYS A 18 48.45 -27.87 14.15
N TYR A 19 47.93 -28.85 13.41
CA TYR A 19 46.97 -28.58 12.33
C TYR A 19 45.66 -28.01 12.87
N LYS A 20 45.13 -28.56 13.96
CA LYS A 20 43.95 -28.04 14.62
C LYS A 20 44.12 -26.58 15.07
N ASN A 21 45.25 -26.26 15.69
CA ASN A 21 45.55 -24.89 16.13
C ASN A 21 45.71 -23.92 14.93
N ALA A 22 46.36 -24.38 13.85
CA ALA A 22 46.52 -23.60 12.63
C ALA A 22 45.15 -23.35 11.98
N TYR A 23 44.30 -24.35 11.93
CA TYR A 23 42.90 -24.22 11.43
C TYR A 23 42.09 -23.22 12.26
N ILE A 24 42.12 -23.35 13.60
CA ILE A 24 41.41 -22.39 14.49
C ILE A 24 41.92 -20.97 14.27
N LYS A 25 43.25 -20.76 14.20
CA LYS A 25 43.81 -19.44 13.91
C LYS A 25 43.33 -18.88 12.57
N LEU A 26 43.38 -19.71 11.53
CA LEU A 26 42.91 -19.31 10.20
C LEU A 26 41.42 -18.90 10.24
N MET A 27 40.56 -19.72 10.85
CA MET A 27 39.14 -19.44 10.99
C MET A 27 38.88 -18.15 11.78
N THR A 28 39.63 -17.93 12.88
CA THR A 28 39.54 -16.70 13.66
C THR A 28 39.96 -15.47 12.85
N ILE A 29 41.05 -15.57 12.10
CA ILE A 29 41.50 -14.46 11.23
C ILE A 29 40.48 -14.19 10.15
N MET A 30 39.95 -15.21 9.47
CA MET A 30 38.91 -15.06 8.44
C MET A 30 37.65 -14.41 9.03
N PHE A 31 37.20 -14.84 10.21
CA PHE A 31 36.06 -14.27 10.90
C PHE A 31 36.26 -12.78 11.22
N LEU A 32 37.37 -12.43 11.82
CA LEU A 32 37.70 -11.04 12.13
C LEU A 32 37.82 -10.19 10.86
N LEU A 33 38.47 -10.70 9.83
CA LEU A 33 38.62 -10.03 8.55
C LEU A 33 37.27 -9.77 7.89
N THR A 34 36.37 -10.73 7.96
CA THR A 34 34.97 -10.56 7.46
C THR A 34 34.27 -9.42 8.21
N ILE A 35 34.38 -9.37 9.54
CA ILE A 35 33.78 -8.28 10.33
C ILE A 35 34.40 -6.93 9.95
N PHE A 36 35.73 -6.84 9.88
CA PHE A 36 36.41 -5.57 9.54
C PHE A 36 36.07 -5.09 8.12
N ILE A 37 36.01 -6.00 7.14
CA ILE A 37 35.57 -5.66 5.77
C ILE A 37 34.15 -5.13 5.82
N PHE A 38 33.25 -5.81 6.53
CA PHE A 38 31.84 -5.43 6.60
C PHE A 38 31.65 -4.05 7.24
N VAL A 39 32.35 -3.79 8.35
CA VAL A 39 32.36 -2.47 9.02
C VAL A 39 32.95 -1.41 8.10
N GLY A 40 34.09 -1.70 7.46
CA GLY A 40 34.72 -0.77 6.52
C GLY A 40 33.83 -0.40 5.34
N LEU A 41 33.15 -1.38 4.75
CA LEU A 41 32.20 -1.12 3.67
C LEU A 41 31.03 -0.24 4.12
N ASN A 42 30.50 -0.47 5.32
CA ASN A 42 29.41 0.36 5.88
C ASN A 42 29.84 1.80 6.21
N LEU A 43 31.15 2.05 6.41
CA LEU A 43 31.66 3.41 6.62
C LEU A 43 31.94 4.18 5.33
N ILE A 44 32.23 3.45 4.22
CA ILE A 44 32.62 4.03 2.94
C ILE A 44 31.40 4.23 2.01
N ILE A 45 30.44 3.30 2.03
CA ILE A 45 29.28 3.35 1.16
C ILE A 45 28.31 4.42 1.66
N LYS A 46 27.88 5.29 0.75
CA LYS A 46 26.97 6.39 1.04
C LYS A 46 25.59 5.85 1.43
N ASP A 47 24.98 6.45 2.46
CA ASP A 47 23.62 6.15 2.89
C ASP A 47 22.61 6.37 1.75
N LYS A 48 21.64 5.46 1.67
CA LYS A 48 20.49 5.58 0.74
C LYS A 48 19.35 6.32 1.43
N GLU A 49 18.73 7.26 0.74
CA GLU A 49 17.56 7.98 1.26
C GLU A 49 16.28 7.16 1.13
N PHE A 50 16.16 6.42 0.04
CA PHE A 50 14.98 5.66 -0.31
C PHE A 50 15.32 4.22 -0.71
N SER A 51 14.50 3.28 -0.29
CA SER A 51 14.56 1.88 -0.75
C SER A 51 13.53 1.66 -1.84
N GLU A 52 13.97 1.54 -3.09
CA GLU A 52 13.08 1.17 -4.19
C GLU A 52 12.49 -0.23 -4.00
N ASN A 53 13.25 -1.15 -3.38
CA ASN A 53 12.78 -2.50 -3.13
C ASN A 53 11.64 -2.56 -2.11
N GLU A 54 11.67 -1.72 -1.08
CA GLU A 54 10.65 -1.65 -0.03
C GLU A 54 9.64 -0.51 -0.24
N ASN A 55 9.86 0.33 -1.24
CA ASN A 55 9.05 1.52 -1.55
C ASN A 55 8.84 2.41 -0.30
N ARG A 56 9.95 2.72 0.42
CA ARG A 56 9.92 3.56 1.62
C ARG A 56 11.20 4.36 1.83
N ILE A 57 11.07 5.45 2.55
CA ILE A 57 12.20 6.23 3.04
C ILE A 57 12.96 5.41 4.10
N LEU A 58 14.28 5.35 3.95
CA LEU A 58 15.17 4.70 4.91
C LEU A 58 15.55 5.66 6.03
N GLN A 59 15.72 5.12 7.23
CA GLN A 59 16.16 5.91 8.38
C GLN A 59 17.54 6.49 8.11
N GLN A 60 17.64 7.80 8.17
CA GLN A 60 18.91 8.51 8.07
C GLN A 60 19.60 8.58 9.45
N LYS A 61 20.91 8.84 9.44
CA LYS A 61 21.74 8.93 10.67
C LYS A 61 21.15 9.96 11.64
N PRO A 62 20.76 9.55 12.84
CA PRO A 62 20.13 10.48 13.78
C PRO A 62 21.15 11.47 14.34
N LYS A 63 20.70 12.73 14.54
CA LYS A 63 21.51 13.74 15.23
C LYS A 63 21.69 13.33 16.70
N PHE A 64 22.91 13.26 17.15
CA PHE A 64 23.25 12.96 18.53
C PHE A 64 22.99 14.18 19.43
N THR A 65 22.31 13.97 20.56
CA THR A 65 22.23 14.90 21.70
C THR A 65 22.13 14.06 22.98
N PHE A 66 22.67 14.56 24.07
CA PHE A 66 22.63 13.86 25.36
C PHE A 66 21.19 13.59 25.82
N ASP A 67 20.28 14.55 25.66
CA ASP A 67 18.86 14.40 26.02
C ASP A 67 18.22 13.21 25.25
N ARG A 68 18.45 13.15 23.95
CA ARG A 68 17.93 12.05 23.12
C ARG A 68 18.55 10.70 23.46
N LEU A 69 19.79 10.68 23.96
CA LEU A 69 20.44 9.47 24.41
C LEU A 69 19.82 8.98 25.73
N PHE A 70 19.67 9.87 26.73
CA PHE A 70 19.08 9.52 28.03
C PHE A 70 17.62 9.12 27.92
N GLU A 71 16.86 9.71 27.01
CA GLU A 71 15.47 9.33 26.73
C GLU A 71 15.34 8.06 25.87
N GLY A 72 16.43 7.46 25.43
CA GLY A 72 16.45 6.28 24.56
C GLY A 72 16.02 6.54 23.10
N ARG A 73 15.68 7.79 22.76
CA ARG A 73 15.27 8.16 21.39
C ARG A 73 16.40 8.06 20.38
N TYR A 74 17.62 8.38 20.80
CA TYR A 74 18.80 8.25 19.93
C TYR A 74 19.12 6.79 19.63
N THR A 75 19.20 5.94 20.64
CA THR A 75 19.52 4.52 20.49
C THR A 75 18.52 3.80 19.60
N LYS A 76 17.21 4.04 19.80
CA LYS A 76 16.15 3.47 18.96
C LYS A 76 16.24 3.90 17.48
N LYS A 77 16.53 5.19 17.22
CA LYS A 77 16.71 5.69 15.85
C LYS A 77 18.02 5.20 15.23
N TYR A 78 19.08 5.07 16.02
CA TYR A 78 20.37 4.58 15.56
C TYR A 78 20.31 3.09 15.21
N GLU A 79 19.62 2.29 16.01
CA GLU A 79 19.35 0.88 15.69
C GLU A 79 18.61 0.75 14.35
N LYS A 80 17.54 1.53 14.16
CA LYS A 80 16.80 1.55 12.90
C LYS A 80 17.68 1.99 11.73
N TYR A 81 18.54 3.01 11.93
CA TYR A 81 19.50 3.47 10.94
C TYR A 81 20.48 2.36 10.53
N THR A 82 21.08 1.67 11.48
CA THR A 82 22.02 0.59 11.17
C THR A 82 21.36 -0.56 10.42
N VAL A 83 20.13 -0.92 10.77
CA VAL A 83 19.35 -1.94 10.06
C VAL A 83 18.99 -1.49 8.63
N ASP A 84 18.65 -0.21 8.44
CA ASP A 84 18.25 0.32 7.16
C ASP A 84 19.40 0.55 6.19
N GLN A 85 20.61 0.86 6.71
CA GLN A 85 21.78 1.24 5.89
C GLN A 85 22.83 0.14 5.73
N ILE A 86 22.61 -1.04 6.35
CA ILE A 86 23.58 -2.13 6.27
C ILE A 86 23.85 -2.56 4.82
N VAL A 87 25.12 -2.66 4.46
CA VAL A 87 25.54 -3.06 3.11
C VAL A 87 25.05 -4.48 2.79
N GLY A 88 24.49 -4.68 1.60
CA GLY A 88 23.93 -5.96 1.19
C GLY A 88 22.57 -6.30 1.83
N ARG A 89 21.92 -5.35 2.49
CA ARG A 89 20.64 -5.53 3.19
C ARG A 89 19.59 -6.25 2.33
N ASP A 90 19.42 -5.81 1.09
CA ASP A 90 18.42 -6.40 0.19
C ASP A 90 18.69 -7.89 -0.07
N GLU A 91 19.95 -8.29 -0.18
CA GLU A 91 20.34 -9.69 -0.36
C GLU A 91 20.13 -10.50 0.92
N PHE A 92 20.40 -9.95 2.10
CA PHE A 92 20.08 -10.60 3.37
C PHE A 92 18.59 -10.82 3.55
N ILE A 93 17.75 -9.85 3.18
CA ILE A 93 16.29 -10.00 3.19
C ILE A 93 15.86 -11.12 2.25
N LYS A 94 16.38 -11.17 1.03
CA LYS A 94 16.08 -12.24 0.06
C LYS A 94 16.48 -13.62 0.59
N VAL A 95 17.68 -13.75 1.17
CA VAL A 95 18.14 -15.01 1.76
C VAL A 95 17.26 -15.42 2.92
N LYS A 96 16.96 -14.50 3.85
CA LYS A 96 16.04 -14.74 4.98
C LYS A 96 14.68 -15.23 4.49
N THR A 97 14.04 -14.50 3.57
CA THR A 97 12.73 -14.86 3.03
C THR A 97 12.74 -16.24 2.36
N LYS A 98 13.83 -16.58 1.65
CA LYS A 98 13.98 -17.90 1.03
C LYS A 98 14.12 -19.02 2.08
N VAL A 99 14.90 -18.80 3.13
CA VAL A 99 15.06 -19.78 4.23
C VAL A 99 13.73 -19.93 4.98
N ASP A 100 13.06 -18.83 5.34
CA ASP A 100 11.77 -18.86 6.00
C ASP A 100 10.72 -19.63 5.17
N SER A 101 10.69 -19.40 3.85
CA SER A 101 9.82 -20.13 2.93
C SER A 101 10.13 -21.63 2.87
N LEU A 102 11.40 -22.03 2.90
CA LEU A 102 11.82 -23.43 2.95
C LEU A 102 11.43 -24.11 4.28
N LEU A 103 11.38 -23.35 5.37
CA LEU A 103 10.90 -23.79 6.67
C LEU A 103 9.37 -23.80 6.79
N GLY A 104 8.65 -23.53 5.69
CA GLY A 104 7.18 -23.58 5.64
C GLY A 104 6.49 -22.29 6.10
N LYS A 105 7.22 -21.19 6.32
CA LYS A 105 6.63 -19.91 6.66
C LYS A 105 5.99 -19.29 5.40
N ASN A 106 4.68 -19.14 5.43
CA ASN A 106 3.89 -18.59 4.30
C ASN A 106 3.44 -17.14 4.52
N SER A 107 4.05 -16.43 5.48
CA SER A 107 3.79 -15.01 5.70
C SER A 107 5.06 -14.27 6.08
N GLU A 108 5.25 -13.06 5.54
CA GLU A 108 6.35 -12.16 5.89
C GLU A 108 5.83 -10.72 5.91
N ASN A 109 6.15 -9.99 6.97
CA ASN A 109 5.74 -8.59 7.15
C ASN A 109 4.23 -8.34 6.93
N GLY A 110 3.36 -9.27 7.36
CA GLY A 110 1.91 -9.17 7.19
C GLY A 110 1.41 -9.49 5.77
N VAL A 111 2.25 -10.09 4.93
CA VAL A 111 1.91 -10.52 3.57
C VAL A 111 1.96 -12.04 3.50
N TYR A 112 0.87 -12.67 3.09
CA TYR A 112 0.79 -14.09 2.81
C TYR A 112 1.29 -14.40 1.40
N LYS A 113 2.04 -15.49 1.25
CA LYS A 113 2.32 -16.09 -0.05
C LYS A 113 1.14 -17.01 -0.44
N GLY A 114 0.24 -16.45 -1.20
CA GLY A 114 -0.97 -17.13 -1.67
C GLY A 114 -0.72 -18.06 -2.87
N LYS A 115 -1.79 -18.70 -3.31
CA LYS A 115 -1.81 -19.53 -4.53
C LYS A 115 -1.76 -18.65 -5.80
N ASP A 116 -1.43 -19.24 -6.93
CA ASP A 116 -1.42 -18.62 -8.27
C ASP A 116 -0.55 -17.36 -8.38
N GLY A 117 0.48 -17.25 -7.52
CA GLY A 117 1.40 -16.11 -7.51
C GLY A 117 0.85 -14.87 -6.81
N TYR A 118 -0.27 -14.94 -6.10
CA TYR A 118 -0.80 -13.82 -5.33
C TYR A 118 -0.03 -13.62 -4.02
N LEU A 119 0.36 -12.39 -3.77
CA LEU A 119 0.76 -11.87 -2.48
C LEU A 119 -0.46 -11.19 -1.86
N ILE A 120 -0.84 -11.59 -0.66
CA ILE A 120 -2.09 -11.15 -0.05
C ILE A 120 -1.78 -10.48 1.27
N GLU A 121 -2.10 -9.19 1.39
CA GLU A 121 -1.93 -8.46 2.64
C GLU A 121 -2.96 -8.91 3.66
N ASN A 122 -2.51 -9.15 4.90
CA ASN A 122 -3.42 -9.49 6.00
C ASN A 122 -4.36 -8.31 6.30
N PHE A 123 -5.59 -8.64 6.67
CA PHE A 123 -6.52 -7.66 7.23
C PHE A 123 -6.20 -7.49 8.72
N ASN A 124 -5.81 -6.27 9.09
CA ASN A 124 -5.49 -5.94 10.46
C ASN A 124 -6.74 -5.82 11.32
N LYS A 125 -6.62 -6.15 12.60
CA LYS A 125 -7.72 -5.91 13.55
C LYS A 125 -8.06 -4.42 13.57
N PRO A 126 -9.35 -4.04 13.39
CA PRO A 126 -9.79 -2.66 13.44
C PRO A 126 -9.40 -1.95 14.75
N ASN A 127 -8.92 -0.72 14.64
CA ASN A 127 -8.74 0.15 15.78
C ASN A 127 -10.09 0.72 16.19
N LYS A 128 -10.60 0.28 17.32
CA LYS A 128 -11.95 0.62 17.80
C LYS A 128 -12.14 2.12 18.07
N GLU A 129 -11.09 2.81 18.54
CA GLU A 129 -11.15 4.24 18.86
C GLU A 129 -11.23 5.08 17.58
N TYR A 130 -10.36 4.78 16.61
CA TYR A 130 -10.36 5.48 15.32
C TYR A 130 -11.65 5.21 14.54
N LEU A 131 -12.07 3.94 14.49
CA LEU A 131 -13.32 3.58 13.82
C LEU A 131 -14.53 4.30 14.43
N LYS A 132 -14.63 4.34 15.77
CA LYS A 132 -15.70 5.06 16.46
C LYS A 132 -15.66 6.55 16.12
N ALA A 133 -14.49 7.19 16.21
CA ALA A 133 -14.33 8.61 15.89
C ALA A 133 -14.72 8.92 14.43
N ASN A 134 -14.31 8.06 13.49
CA ASN A 134 -14.65 8.23 12.08
C ASN A 134 -16.16 8.11 11.83
N ILE A 135 -16.83 7.11 12.41
CA ILE A 135 -18.28 6.94 12.29
C ILE A 135 -19.03 8.13 12.88
N GLU A 136 -18.65 8.59 14.08
CA GLU A 136 -19.26 9.75 14.73
C GLU A 136 -19.08 11.03 13.88
N ALA A 137 -17.89 11.24 13.31
CA ALA A 137 -17.62 12.37 12.44
C ALA A 137 -18.43 12.32 11.14
N ILE A 138 -18.52 11.16 10.48
CA ILE A 138 -19.31 10.95 9.27
C ILE A 138 -20.80 11.21 9.56
N ASN A 139 -21.34 10.65 10.62
CA ASN A 139 -22.75 10.80 10.99
C ASN A 139 -23.08 12.27 11.33
N LYS A 140 -22.20 12.95 12.06
CA LYS A 140 -22.35 14.38 12.33
C LYS A 140 -22.30 15.21 11.06
N PHE A 141 -21.37 14.90 10.17
CA PHE A 141 -21.21 15.58 8.89
C PHE A 141 -22.45 15.36 7.99
N ALA A 142 -22.94 14.15 7.89
CA ALA A 142 -24.15 13.82 7.14
C ALA A 142 -25.39 14.55 7.67
N ASN A 143 -25.50 14.70 8.97
CA ASN A 143 -26.60 15.45 9.59
C ASN A 143 -26.52 16.96 9.37
N LYS A 144 -25.31 17.50 9.18
CA LYS A 144 -25.06 18.90 8.88
C LYS A 144 -25.33 19.26 7.43
N HIS A 145 -24.94 18.39 6.49
CA HIS A 145 -25.03 18.58 5.03
C HIS A 145 -26.11 17.71 4.40
N LYS A 146 -27.36 17.96 4.75
CA LYS A 146 -28.53 17.17 4.30
C LYS A 146 -28.87 17.37 2.83
N ASP A 147 -28.38 18.44 2.24
CA ASP A 147 -28.53 18.85 0.84
C ASP A 147 -27.53 18.16 -0.10
N ILE A 148 -26.51 17.50 0.46
CA ILE A 148 -25.51 16.74 -0.29
C ILE A 148 -25.90 15.26 -0.30
N ASN A 149 -25.91 14.63 -1.47
CA ASN A 149 -26.05 13.18 -1.57
C ASN A 149 -24.77 12.50 -1.09
N GLN A 150 -24.84 11.72 -0.03
CA GLN A 150 -23.64 11.11 0.57
C GLN A 150 -23.61 9.60 0.35
N TYR A 151 -22.46 9.12 -0.05
CA TYR A 151 -22.19 7.72 -0.35
C TYR A 151 -20.94 7.24 0.37
N MET A 152 -20.94 5.96 0.76
CA MET A 152 -19.76 5.31 1.35
C MET A 152 -19.50 3.98 0.66
N LEU A 153 -18.31 3.85 0.09
CA LEU A 153 -17.80 2.63 -0.51
C LEU A 153 -16.51 2.24 0.19
N ILE A 154 -16.58 1.21 1.02
CA ILE A 154 -15.39 0.63 1.66
C ILE A 154 -15.03 -0.65 0.91
N ALA A 155 -14.01 -0.54 0.05
CA ALA A 155 -13.58 -1.65 -0.78
C ALA A 155 -12.98 -2.77 0.08
N PRO A 156 -13.46 -4.02 -0.04
CA PRO A 156 -12.83 -5.15 0.59
C PRO A 156 -11.42 -5.36 0.02
N ASN A 157 -10.50 -5.86 0.85
CA ASN A 157 -9.16 -6.21 0.41
C ASN A 157 -9.13 -7.61 -0.23
N SER A 158 -8.07 -7.90 -0.99
CA SER A 158 -7.88 -9.20 -1.65
C SER A 158 -7.95 -10.39 -0.68
N VAL A 159 -7.55 -10.22 0.59
CA VAL A 159 -7.64 -11.24 1.65
C VAL A 159 -9.08 -11.74 1.88
N ASN A 160 -10.06 -10.89 1.67
CA ASN A 160 -11.48 -11.23 1.80
C ASN A 160 -12.03 -11.86 0.51
N ILE A 161 -11.83 -11.20 -0.62
CA ILE A 161 -12.42 -11.61 -1.91
C ILE A 161 -11.74 -12.86 -2.47
N LEU A 162 -10.42 -12.96 -2.34
CA LEU A 162 -9.60 -14.06 -2.83
C LEU A 162 -9.19 -15.02 -1.69
N SER A 163 -10.07 -15.25 -0.72
CA SER A 163 -9.79 -16.07 0.46
C SER A 163 -9.41 -17.53 0.11
N ASP A 164 -9.88 -18.04 -1.02
CA ASP A 164 -9.50 -19.37 -1.56
C ASP A 164 -8.04 -19.45 -2.04
N LYS A 165 -7.38 -18.31 -2.23
CA LYS A 165 -5.95 -18.22 -2.58
C LYS A 165 -5.03 -18.13 -1.37
N LEU A 166 -5.57 -17.96 -0.18
CA LEU A 166 -4.78 -17.93 1.05
C LEU A 166 -4.08 -19.27 1.32
N PRO A 167 -2.92 -19.28 1.98
CA PRO A 167 -2.34 -20.51 2.49
C PRO A 167 -3.26 -21.13 3.56
N ASN A 168 -3.19 -22.47 3.68
CA ASN A 168 -3.98 -23.19 4.67
C ASN A 168 -3.71 -22.62 6.09
N PHE A 169 -4.79 -22.47 6.86
CA PHE A 169 -4.74 -21.98 8.24
C PHE A 169 -4.17 -20.54 8.41
N ALA A 170 -4.20 -19.72 7.37
CA ALA A 170 -3.83 -18.31 7.51
C ALA A 170 -4.76 -17.63 8.51
N PRO A 171 -4.24 -17.05 9.62
CA PRO A 171 -5.07 -16.34 10.58
C PRO A 171 -5.50 -14.99 9.99
N VAL A 172 -6.78 -14.85 9.69
CA VAL A 172 -7.37 -13.63 9.15
C VAL A 172 -8.60 -13.23 9.96
N TYR A 173 -8.83 -11.93 10.12
CA TYR A 173 -10.07 -11.40 10.69
C TYR A 173 -11.17 -11.39 9.64
N ASP A 174 -12.40 -11.64 10.07
CA ASP A 174 -13.60 -11.63 9.21
C ASP A 174 -13.95 -10.19 8.80
N GLN A 175 -13.50 -9.79 7.61
CA GLN A 175 -13.71 -8.46 7.08
C GLN A 175 -15.19 -8.21 6.73
N ASP A 176 -15.92 -9.21 6.23
CA ASP A 176 -17.34 -9.08 5.91
C ASP A 176 -18.18 -8.74 7.16
N LYS A 177 -17.81 -9.32 8.30
CA LYS A 177 -18.45 -8.99 9.57
C LYS A 177 -18.27 -7.51 9.92
N TYR A 178 -17.04 -6.99 9.81
CA TYR A 178 -16.77 -5.59 10.12
C TYR A 178 -17.43 -4.62 9.12
N LEU A 179 -17.51 -4.97 7.84
CA LEU A 179 -18.22 -4.18 6.85
C LEU A 179 -19.74 -4.13 7.12
N LYS A 180 -20.34 -5.24 7.50
CA LYS A 180 -21.75 -5.30 7.92
C LYS A 180 -22.04 -4.51 9.20
N GLU A 181 -21.12 -4.52 10.17
CA GLU A 181 -21.23 -3.72 11.39
C GLU A 181 -21.10 -2.23 11.08
N LEU A 182 -20.21 -1.85 10.16
CA LEU A 182 -20.05 -0.47 9.71
C LEU A 182 -21.30 0.05 9.01
N ASP A 183 -21.87 -0.69 8.07
CA ASP A 183 -23.12 -0.34 7.37
C ASP A 183 -24.25 -0.03 8.35
N LYS A 184 -24.40 -0.83 9.43
CA LYS A 184 -25.40 -0.60 10.48
C LYS A 184 -25.10 0.59 11.39
N SER A 185 -23.86 1.05 11.44
CA SER A 185 -23.42 2.13 12.34
C SER A 185 -23.41 3.50 11.68
N VAL A 186 -23.45 3.55 10.37
CA VAL A 186 -23.51 4.78 9.57
C VAL A 186 -24.96 5.25 9.49
N ASP A 187 -25.17 6.58 9.57
CA ASP A 187 -26.49 7.22 9.44
C ASP A 187 -27.11 6.90 8.07
N ASN A 188 -28.43 6.69 8.03
CA ASN A 188 -29.17 6.37 6.80
C ASN A 188 -29.11 7.46 5.72
N LYS A 189 -28.63 8.65 6.03
CA LYS A 189 -28.33 9.72 5.06
C LYS A 189 -27.09 9.43 4.22
N VAL A 190 -26.23 8.53 4.67
CA VAL A 190 -25.07 8.06 3.92
C VAL A 190 -25.41 6.70 3.33
N LYS A 191 -25.56 6.62 2.03
CA LYS A 191 -25.84 5.36 1.33
C LYS A 191 -24.59 4.47 1.32
N PHE A 192 -24.61 3.40 2.11
CA PHE A 192 -23.51 2.42 2.10
C PHE A 192 -23.61 1.54 0.84
N ILE A 193 -22.51 1.46 0.09
CA ILE A 193 -22.42 0.69 -1.15
C ILE A 193 -21.60 -0.56 -0.88
N ASN A 194 -22.29 -1.70 -0.81
CA ASN A 194 -21.64 -3.00 -0.64
C ASN A 194 -21.17 -3.55 -1.99
N VAL A 195 -19.87 -3.53 -2.24
CA VAL A 195 -19.24 -4.06 -3.46
C VAL A 195 -18.68 -5.48 -3.27
N SER A 196 -18.86 -6.07 -2.08
CA SER A 196 -18.26 -7.40 -1.78
C SER A 196 -18.85 -8.50 -2.65
N ASP A 197 -20.14 -8.48 -2.88
CA ASP A 197 -20.81 -9.55 -3.64
C ASP A 197 -20.43 -9.47 -5.12
N SER A 198 -20.49 -8.28 -5.71
CA SER A 198 -20.05 -8.04 -7.08
C SER A 198 -18.60 -8.47 -7.32
N LEU A 199 -17.67 -8.09 -6.40
CA LEU A 199 -16.27 -8.51 -6.51
C LEU A 199 -16.09 -10.03 -6.30
N LYS A 200 -16.89 -10.68 -5.45
CA LYS A 200 -16.86 -12.14 -5.27
C LYS A 200 -17.35 -12.89 -6.51
N ASP A 201 -18.34 -12.38 -7.20
CA ASP A 201 -18.84 -12.96 -8.44
C ASP A 201 -17.78 -12.93 -9.55
N HIS A 202 -16.96 -11.88 -9.55
CA HIS A 202 -15.84 -11.69 -10.49
C HIS A 202 -14.47 -12.16 -9.98
N LYS A 203 -14.39 -12.90 -8.85
CA LYS A 203 -13.12 -13.30 -8.23
C LYS A 203 -12.22 -14.20 -9.08
N LYS A 204 -12.75 -14.82 -10.12
CA LYS A 204 -11.97 -15.61 -11.09
C LYS A 204 -11.25 -14.74 -12.12
N GLU A 205 -11.62 -13.48 -12.23
CA GLU A 205 -10.99 -12.52 -13.10
C GLU A 205 -9.82 -11.80 -12.39
N TYR A 206 -9.05 -11.04 -13.15
CA TYR A 206 -7.90 -10.31 -12.62
C TYR A 206 -8.33 -8.98 -12.02
N ILE A 207 -9.05 -9.05 -10.88
CA ILE A 207 -9.62 -7.89 -10.19
C ILE A 207 -8.77 -7.32 -9.05
N TYR A 208 -7.73 -8.04 -8.63
CA TYR A 208 -6.69 -7.57 -7.71
C TYR A 208 -5.32 -7.82 -8.30
N TYR A 209 -4.37 -6.91 -8.03
CA TYR A 209 -2.97 -7.14 -8.35
C TYR A 209 -2.41 -8.30 -7.53
N LYS A 210 -1.43 -9.02 -8.10
CA LYS A 210 -0.76 -10.12 -7.42
C LYS A 210 0.37 -9.65 -6.52
N THR A 211 1.01 -8.56 -6.90
CA THR A 211 2.21 -8.02 -6.24
C THR A 211 1.94 -6.74 -5.44
N ASP A 212 0.70 -6.24 -5.52
CA ASP A 212 0.29 -5.00 -4.89
C ASP A 212 -1.01 -5.17 -4.08
N HIS A 213 -1.25 -4.26 -3.13
CA HIS A 213 -2.43 -4.31 -2.26
C HIS A 213 -3.71 -3.75 -2.88
N HIS A 214 -3.61 -3.06 -4.01
CA HIS A 214 -4.76 -2.46 -4.67
C HIS A 214 -5.58 -3.48 -5.49
N TRP A 215 -6.82 -3.13 -5.75
CA TRP A 215 -7.56 -3.72 -6.87
C TRP A 215 -6.93 -3.32 -8.21
N THR A 216 -7.19 -4.08 -9.26
CA THR A 216 -6.87 -3.66 -10.63
C THR A 216 -7.90 -2.64 -11.10
N THR A 217 -7.67 -2.01 -12.23
CA THR A 217 -8.66 -1.15 -12.88
C THR A 217 -9.97 -1.88 -13.17
N LEU A 218 -9.91 -3.19 -13.45
CA LEU A 218 -11.11 -4.01 -13.64
C LEU A 218 -11.89 -4.18 -12.33
N GLY A 219 -11.21 -4.41 -11.21
CA GLY A 219 -11.88 -4.47 -9.91
C GLY A 219 -12.51 -3.12 -9.52
N ALA A 220 -11.79 -2.02 -9.76
CA ALA A 220 -12.33 -0.68 -9.58
C ALA A 220 -13.55 -0.41 -10.48
N TYR A 221 -13.55 -0.97 -11.71
CA TYR A 221 -14.68 -0.84 -12.63
C TYR A 221 -15.95 -1.52 -12.11
N TYR A 222 -15.85 -2.75 -11.60
CA TYR A 222 -17.03 -3.42 -11.01
C TYR A 222 -17.58 -2.65 -9.81
N ALA A 223 -16.70 -2.15 -8.94
CA ALA A 223 -17.12 -1.30 -7.84
C ALA A 223 -17.74 0.03 -8.30
N PHE A 224 -17.26 0.59 -9.42
CA PHE A 224 -17.87 1.77 -10.04
C PHE A 224 -19.28 1.50 -10.54
N LEU A 225 -19.55 0.33 -11.14
CA LEU A 225 -20.91 -0.02 -11.58
C LEU A 225 -21.91 -0.06 -10.41
N ASP A 226 -21.48 -0.61 -9.26
CA ASP A 226 -22.30 -0.63 -8.04
C ASP A 226 -22.56 0.79 -7.52
N PHE A 227 -21.51 1.64 -7.49
CA PHE A 227 -21.65 3.06 -7.12
C PHE A 227 -22.59 3.78 -8.08
N ALA A 228 -22.41 3.63 -9.39
CA ALA A 228 -23.18 4.30 -10.41
C ALA A 228 -24.68 3.96 -10.30
N ASN A 229 -25.00 2.69 -10.08
CA ASN A 229 -26.37 2.25 -9.84
C ASN A 229 -27.00 2.94 -8.62
N GLN A 230 -26.28 3.04 -7.51
CA GLN A 230 -26.76 3.69 -6.28
C GLN A 230 -26.85 5.22 -6.39
N ALA A 231 -25.97 5.82 -7.20
CA ALA A 231 -25.92 7.26 -7.46
C ALA A 231 -26.86 7.71 -8.59
N GLY A 232 -27.54 6.76 -9.24
CA GLY A 232 -28.45 7.02 -10.36
C GLY A 232 -27.73 7.57 -11.60
N LEU A 233 -26.50 7.08 -11.85
CA LEU A 233 -25.75 7.43 -13.06
C LEU A 233 -26.13 6.46 -14.19
N ASP A 234 -26.42 7.00 -15.36
CA ASP A 234 -26.72 6.19 -16.56
C ASP A 234 -25.43 5.71 -17.21
N VAL A 235 -25.01 4.50 -16.85
CA VAL A 235 -23.76 3.90 -17.31
C VAL A 235 -24.03 2.83 -18.36
N ASN A 236 -23.39 2.97 -19.53
CA ASN A 236 -23.25 1.87 -20.47
C ASN A 236 -22.14 0.91 -19.99
N PRO A 237 -22.45 -0.32 -19.54
CA PRO A 237 -21.44 -1.27 -19.06
C PRO A 237 -20.38 -1.66 -20.12
N ASN A 238 -20.67 -1.49 -21.40
CA ASN A 238 -19.75 -1.73 -22.51
C ASN A 238 -19.11 -0.44 -23.05
N GLY A 239 -19.28 0.69 -22.36
CA GLY A 239 -18.88 2.03 -22.80
C GLY A 239 -17.38 2.31 -22.66
N TYR A 240 -16.60 1.35 -22.18
CA TYR A 240 -15.15 1.55 -21.97
C TYR A 240 -14.31 0.60 -22.80
N GLU A 241 -13.15 1.08 -23.23
CA GLU A 241 -12.11 0.29 -23.88
C GLU A 241 -10.89 0.18 -22.96
N LYS A 242 -10.32 -1.04 -22.90
CA LYS A 242 -9.22 -1.36 -22.02
C LYS A 242 -7.89 -1.31 -22.77
N TYR A 243 -6.92 -0.54 -22.27
CA TYR A 243 -5.57 -0.43 -22.82
C TYR A 243 -4.53 -0.91 -21.81
N ARG A 244 -3.67 -1.85 -22.23
CA ARG A 244 -2.53 -2.30 -21.45
C ARG A 244 -1.40 -1.28 -21.55
N VAL A 245 -1.01 -0.70 -20.39
CA VAL A 245 0.05 0.32 -20.29
C VAL A 245 1.35 -0.20 -19.68
N SER A 246 1.30 -1.34 -18.95
CA SER A 246 2.51 -2.01 -18.45
C SER A 246 2.30 -3.51 -18.28
N ASN A 247 3.41 -4.30 -18.41
CA ASN A 247 3.46 -5.74 -18.13
C ASN A 247 4.51 -6.10 -17.06
N ASP A 248 5.10 -5.13 -16.39
CA ASP A 248 6.25 -5.32 -15.48
C ASP A 248 6.09 -4.54 -14.17
N PHE A 249 4.89 -4.54 -13.60
CA PHE A 249 4.61 -3.89 -12.32
C PHE A 249 4.91 -4.81 -11.14
N TYR A 250 5.81 -4.37 -10.27
CA TYR A 250 6.10 -4.99 -8.98
C TYR A 250 5.69 -4.04 -7.87
N GLY A 251 4.55 -4.32 -7.23
CA GLY A 251 3.92 -3.44 -6.26
C GLY A 251 4.48 -3.53 -4.84
N THR A 252 3.74 -2.91 -3.93
CA THR A 252 4.13 -2.74 -2.52
C THR A 252 4.23 -4.06 -1.76
N LEU A 253 3.38 -5.06 -2.06
CA LEU A 253 3.42 -6.36 -1.38
C LEU A 253 4.66 -7.17 -1.78
N TYR A 254 5.08 -7.09 -3.04
CA TYR A 254 6.35 -7.67 -3.49
C TYR A 254 7.53 -7.06 -2.74
N SER A 255 7.53 -5.72 -2.61
CA SER A 255 8.58 -5.00 -1.90
C SER A 255 8.61 -5.33 -0.40
N LYS A 256 7.43 -5.38 0.22
CA LYS A 256 7.24 -5.59 1.66
C LYS A 256 7.59 -7.00 2.10
N SER A 257 7.24 -8.01 1.29
CA SER A 257 7.42 -9.42 1.64
C SER A 257 8.76 -10.01 1.19
N GLY A 258 9.34 -9.50 0.11
CA GLY A 258 10.54 -10.06 -0.51
C GLY A 258 10.30 -11.40 -1.24
N TYR A 259 9.04 -11.88 -1.33
CA TYR A 259 8.69 -13.06 -2.13
C TYR A 259 8.87 -12.79 -3.61
N LYS A 260 9.43 -13.76 -4.34
CA LYS A 260 9.55 -13.69 -5.79
C LYS A 260 8.31 -14.30 -6.44
N VAL A 261 7.62 -13.48 -7.22
CA VAL A 261 6.48 -13.83 -8.06
C VAL A 261 6.57 -13.05 -9.37
N ASP A 262 5.78 -13.44 -10.37
CA ASP A 262 5.73 -12.75 -11.65
C ASP A 262 5.12 -11.35 -11.51
N PRO A 263 5.51 -10.39 -12.39
CA PRO A 263 5.00 -9.02 -12.36
C PRO A 263 3.52 -8.96 -12.72
N ASP A 264 2.90 -7.90 -12.25
CA ASP A 264 1.54 -7.53 -12.60
C ASP A 264 1.47 -6.78 -13.93
N LYS A 265 0.25 -6.69 -14.43
CA LYS A 265 -0.11 -5.94 -15.62
C LYS A 265 -0.98 -4.76 -15.21
N VAL A 266 -0.67 -3.57 -15.74
CA VAL A 266 -1.48 -2.37 -15.49
C VAL A 266 -2.27 -2.03 -16.73
N ASP A 267 -3.58 -1.89 -16.55
CA ASP A 267 -4.52 -1.48 -17.59
C ASP A 267 -5.15 -0.13 -17.21
N ILE A 268 -5.45 0.70 -18.19
CA ILE A 268 -6.31 1.87 -18.08
C ILE A 268 -7.59 1.63 -18.90
N PHE A 269 -8.65 2.31 -18.52
CA PHE A 269 -9.95 2.26 -19.22
C PHE A 269 -10.26 3.64 -19.76
N THR A 270 -10.64 3.74 -21.02
CA THR A 270 -11.06 4.99 -21.64
C THR A 270 -12.48 4.86 -22.19
N PRO A 271 -13.33 5.89 -22.11
CA PRO A 271 -14.63 5.87 -22.75
C PRO A 271 -14.51 5.68 -24.26
N LYS A 272 -15.36 4.84 -24.86
CA LYS A 272 -15.37 4.58 -26.32
C LYS A 272 -15.92 5.73 -27.13
N ASP A 273 -16.99 6.34 -26.64
CA ASP A 273 -17.83 7.25 -27.42
C ASP A 273 -17.73 8.71 -26.94
N LYS A 274 -16.84 9.02 -26.02
CA LYS A 274 -16.83 10.31 -25.32
C LYS A 274 -15.43 10.89 -25.21
N ASN A 275 -15.28 12.06 -25.80
CA ASN A 275 -14.07 12.86 -25.78
C ASN A 275 -14.09 13.90 -24.65
N ASP A 276 -14.59 13.53 -23.45
CA ASP A 276 -14.54 14.43 -22.33
C ASP A 276 -13.11 14.80 -22.01
N GLN A 277 -12.82 16.09 -22.09
CA GLN A 277 -11.53 16.61 -21.73
C GLN A 277 -11.49 16.84 -20.22
N VAL A 278 -10.32 16.69 -19.65
CA VAL A 278 -10.09 16.96 -18.22
C VAL A 278 -8.94 17.94 -18.03
N ILE A 279 -9.06 18.76 -17.00
CA ILE A 279 -7.97 19.55 -16.45
C ILE A 279 -7.83 19.17 -15.00
N VAL A 280 -6.70 18.57 -14.65
CA VAL A 280 -6.35 18.15 -13.29
C VAL A 280 -5.45 19.22 -12.68
N GLU A 281 -5.85 19.78 -11.56
CA GLU A 281 -5.06 20.73 -10.80
C GLU A 281 -4.62 20.11 -9.46
N TYR A 282 -3.33 19.92 -9.29
CA TYR A 282 -2.69 19.49 -8.06
C TYR A 282 -2.43 20.74 -7.21
N LYS A 283 -3.26 20.96 -6.17
CA LYS A 283 -3.30 22.27 -5.48
C LYS A 283 -2.02 22.62 -4.73
N GLU A 284 -1.46 21.63 -4.02
CA GLU A 284 -0.24 21.84 -3.24
C GLU A 284 0.98 22.08 -4.16
N GLU A 285 1.12 21.26 -5.19
CA GLU A 285 2.22 21.37 -6.16
C GLU A 285 2.07 22.53 -7.14
N LYS A 286 0.91 23.18 -7.15
CA LYS A 286 0.55 24.26 -8.11
C LYS A 286 0.75 23.85 -9.56
N LYS A 287 0.48 22.59 -9.87
CA LYS A 287 0.68 21.97 -11.18
C LYS A 287 -0.67 21.65 -11.84
N LYS A 288 -0.74 21.80 -13.16
CA LYS A 288 -1.89 21.37 -13.97
C LYS A 288 -1.49 20.31 -14.97
N SER A 289 -2.43 19.41 -15.26
CA SER A 289 -2.28 18.35 -16.26
C SER A 289 -3.54 18.27 -17.13
N PRO A 290 -3.43 18.05 -18.43
CA PRO A 290 -4.58 17.82 -19.31
C PRO A 290 -5.11 16.38 -19.26
N THR A 291 -4.62 15.57 -18.33
CA THR A 291 -4.99 14.16 -18.18
C THR A 291 -4.85 13.72 -16.72
N ILE A 292 -5.65 12.74 -16.33
CA ILE A 292 -5.55 12.05 -15.03
C ILE A 292 -4.39 11.02 -14.99
N TYR A 293 -3.77 10.73 -16.12
CA TYR A 293 -2.72 9.73 -16.21
C TYR A 293 -1.33 10.35 -16.21
N ASN A 294 -0.43 9.76 -15.42
CA ASN A 294 0.99 10.12 -15.38
C ASN A 294 1.84 9.06 -16.09
N SER A 295 2.16 9.27 -17.36
CA SER A 295 2.97 8.34 -18.15
C SER A 295 4.41 8.17 -17.64
N GLU A 296 4.98 9.16 -16.95
CA GLU A 296 6.32 9.06 -16.37
C GLU A 296 6.39 8.00 -15.25
N ALA A 297 5.29 7.72 -14.58
CA ALA A 297 5.21 6.65 -13.60
C ALA A 297 5.48 5.26 -14.19
N LEU A 298 5.19 5.07 -15.48
CA LEU A 298 5.44 3.79 -16.16
C LEU A 298 6.95 3.49 -16.33
N LYS A 299 7.82 4.48 -16.16
CA LYS A 299 9.28 4.34 -16.16
C LYS A 299 9.84 4.00 -14.77
N LYS A 300 9.01 4.14 -13.72
CA LYS A 300 9.39 3.87 -12.33
C LYS A 300 8.98 2.47 -11.90
N LYS A 301 9.41 2.06 -10.71
CA LYS A 301 9.00 0.80 -10.10
C LYS A 301 7.51 0.78 -9.75
N ASP A 302 7.02 1.83 -9.10
CA ASP A 302 5.61 1.97 -8.73
C ASP A 302 4.80 2.50 -9.92
N LYS A 303 4.28 1.56 -10.73
CA LYS A 303 3.50 1.89 -11.91
C LYS A 303 2.04 2.19 -11.60
N TYR A 304 1.58 1.93 -10.37
CA TYR A 304 0.25 2.36 -9.95
C TYR A 304 0.12 3.89 -9.90
N GLU A 305 1.25 4.60 -9.74
CA GLU A 305 1.30 6.07 -9.88
C GLU A 305 0.91 6.57 -11.29
N VAL A 306 0.65 5.68 -12.28
CA VAL A 306 0.04 6.10 -13.55
C VAL A 306 -1.29 6.80 -13.30
N PHE A 307 -2.00 6.45 -12.24
CA PHE A 307 -3.23 7.11 -11.80
C PHE A 307 -2.87 8.32 -10.94
N LEU A 308 -3.06 9.51 -11.47
CA LEU A 308 -2.86 10.82 -10.81
C LEU A 308 -1.42 11.16 -10.37
N GLY A 309 -0.43 10.29 -10.61
CA GLY A 309 0.93 10.51 -10.11
C GLY A 309 1.11 10.15 -8.64
N GLY A 310 0.14 9.47 -8.02
CA GLY A 310 0.18 9.05 -6.62
C GLY A 310 -0.88 9.72 -5.74
N ASN A 311 -0.56 9.91 -4.46
CA ASN A 311 -1.47 10.53 -3.49
C ASN A 311 -1.13 11.99 -3.29
N HIS A 312 -2.14 12.84 -3.33
CA HIS A 312 -2.06 14.28 -3.15
C HIS A 312 -3.09 14.72 -2.11
N PRO A 313 -2.82 15.75 -1.31
CA PRO A 313 -3.77 16.28 -0.32
C PRO A 313 -5.08 16.72 -0.94
N LEU A 314 -5.00 17.47 -2.05
CA LEU A 314 -6.13 18.03 -2.75
C LEU A 314 -5.88 18.04 -4.26
N VAL A 315 -6.76 17.36 -5.00
CA VAL A 315 -6.79 17.37 -6.47
C VAL A 315 -8.14 17.87 -6.94
N ASP A 316 -8.14 18.80 -7.86
CA ASP A 316 -9.34 19.37 -8.50
C ASP A 316 -9.34 18.96 -9.98
N ILE A 317 -10.33 18.16 -10.38
CA ILE A 317 -10.50 17.67 -11.74
C ILE A 317 -11.72 18.32 -12.35
N LYS A 318 -11.51 19.22 -13.29
CA LYS A 318 -12.57 19.80 -14.11
C LYS A 318 -12.73 19.02 -15.40
N THR A 319 -13.97 18.78 -15.80
CA THR A 319 -14.30 18.01 -16.99
C THR A 319 -15.16 18.84 -17.94
N THR A 320 -15.28 18.39 -19.18
CA THR A 320 -16.25 18.92 -20.16
C THR A 320 -17.58 18.16 -20.16
N SER A 321 -17.83 17.34 -19.13
CA SER A 321 -19.10 16.65 -18.94
C SER A 321 -20.27 17.65 -18.90
N GLU A 322 -21.37 17.30 -19.56
CA GLU A 322 -22.64 18.08 -19.53
C GLU A 322 -23.36 18.01 -18.18
N SER A 323 -22.85 17.24 -17.23
CA SER A 323 -23.42 17.10 -15.89
C SER A 323 -23.29 18.41 -15.09
N ASP A 324 -24.28 18.72 -14.29
CA ASP A 324 -24.22 19.82 -13.30
C ASP A 324 -23.63 19.38 -11.95
N LYS A 325 -23.39 18.09 -11.77
CA LYS A 325 -22.94 17.51 -10.50
C LYS A 325 -21.49 17.84 -10.20
N VAL A 326 -21.21 18.13 -8.92
CA VAL A 326 -19.87 18.32 -8.37
C VAL A 326 -19.64 17.30 -7.26
N LEU A 327 -18.62 16.46 -7.40
CA LEU A 327 -18.29 15.39 -6.46
C LEU A 327 -17.16 15.80 -5.52
N LEU A 328 -17.38 15.67 -4.22
CA LEU A 328 -16.32 15.61 -3.22
C LEU A 328 -15.97 14.14 -2.93
N LEU A 329 -14.77 13.72 -3.33
CA LEU A 329 -14.26 12.36 -3.16
C LEU A 329 -13.23 12.34 -2.02
N VAL A 330 -13.67 11.94 -0.82
CA VAL A 330 -12.80 11.74 0.34
C VAL A 330 -12.27 10.33 0.31
N LYS A 331 -10.94 10.16 0.25
CA LYS A 331 -10.38 8.94 -0.30
C LYS A 331 -9.07 8.48 0.30
N ASP A 332 -8.74 7.22 0.04
CA ASP A 332 -7.37 6.70 0.03
C ASP A 332 -6.90 6.38 -1.41
N SER A 333 -5.78 5.66 -1.54
CA SER A 333 -5.17 5.36 -2.85
C SER A 333 -6.01 4.44 -3.76
N TYR A 334 -7.02 3.73 -3.22
CA TYR A 334 -7.91 2.91 -4.05
C TYR A 334 -8.72 3.76 -5.04
N ALA A 335 -9.06 4.98 -4.66
CA ALA A 335 -9.78 5.90 -5.53
C ALA A 335 -8.97 6.37 -6.75
N ASN A 336 -7.65 6.27 -6.73
CA ASN A 336 -6.82 6.76 -7.83
C ASN A 336 -7.12 6.04 -9.15
N SER A 337 -7.32 4.71 -9.12
CA SER A 337 -7.74 3.94 -10.31
C SER A 337 -9.24 3.97 -10.56
N PHE A 338 -10.04 4.42 -9.60
CA PHE A 338 -11.50 4.52 -9.71
C PHE A 338 -11.96 5.81 -10.40
N VAL A 339 -11.24 6.92 -10.18
CA VAL A 339 -11.67 8.27 -10.64
C VAL A 339 -11.84 8.38 -12.16
N GLN A 340 -11.13 7.57 -12.95
CA GLN A 340 -11.24 7.56 -14.40
C GLN A 340 -12.68 7.27 -14.89
N PHE A 341 -13.47 6.54 -14.10
CA PHE A 341 -14.85 6.21 -14.42
C PHE A 341 -15.83 7.33 -14.07
N LEU A 342 -15.42 8.30 -13.24
CA LEU A 342 -16.27 9.40 -12.78
C LEU A 342 -16.24 10.63 -13.70
N THR A 343 -15.21 10.82 -14.50
CA THR A 343 -14.95 12.05 -15.27
C THR A 343 -16.04 12.40 -16.27
N HIS A 344 -16.82 11.39 -16.69
CA HIS A 344 -17.96 11.60 -17.59
C HIS A 344 -19.23 12.07 -16.87
N TYR A 345 -19.37 11.74 -15.58
CA TYR A 345 -20.63 11.92 -14.83
C TYR A 345 -20.63 13.15 -13.91
N TYR A 346 -19.49 13.81 -13.76
CA TYR A 346 -19.32 14.99 -12.91
C TYR A 346 -18.55 16.07 -13.67
N LYS A 347 -19.05 17.31 -13.63
CA LYS A 347 -18.35 18.46 -14.23
C LYS A 347 -17.09 18.85 -13.45
N GLU A 348 -17.09 18.55 -12.16
CA GLU A 348 -15.94 18.79 -11.28
C GLU A 348 -15.85 17.67 -10.24
N ILE A 349 -14.65 17.14 -10.00
CA ILE A 349 -14.35 16.14 -8.99
C ILE A 349 -13.24 16.67 -8.12
N ILE A 350 -13.53 16.84 -6.83
CA ILE A 350 -12.58 17.33 -5.86
C ILE A 350 -12.17 16.16 -4.97
N MET A 351 -10.92 15.73 -5.10
CA MET A 351 -10.38 14.60 -4.34
C MET A 351 -9.61 15.12 -3.13
N VAL A 352 -9.99 14.66 -1.95
CA VAL A 352 -9.33 14.96 -0.67
C VAL A 352 -8.79 13.67 -0.06
N ASP A 353 -7.49 13.64 0.21
CA ASP A 353 -6.86 12.57 0.98
C ASP A 353 -6.61 13.07 2.42
N PRO A 354 -7.40 12.65 3.41
CA PRO A 354 -7.33 13.19 4.77
C PRO A 354 -5.98 12.99 5.46
N ARG A 355 -5.17 12.03 5.01
CA ARG A 355 -3.83 11.76 5.56
C ARG A 355 -2.86 12.90 5.32
N TYR A 356 -3.14 13.74 4.32
CA TYR A 356 -2.26 14.84 3.87
C TYR A 356 -2.98 16.17 3.81
N TYR A 357 -4.32 16.19 3.96
CA TYR A 357 -5.14 17.41 3.87
C TYR A 357 -5.31 18.06 5.24
N TYR A 358 -4.98 19.36 5.34
CA TYR A 358 -5.01 20.14 6.57
C TYR A 358 -5.78 21.47 6.44
N GLU A 359 -6.54 21.63 5.34
CA GLU A 359 -7.34 22.82 5.10
C GLU A 359 -8.79 22.63 5.56
N ASP A 360 -9.57 23.71 5.55
CA ASP A 360 -10.97 23.74 5.94
C ASP A 360 -11.86 23.07 4.90
N ILE A 361 -12.38 21.88 5.20
CA ILE A 361 -13.29 21.12 4.32
C ILE A 361 -14.65 21.82 4.16
N GLU A 362 -15.12 22.55 5.17
CA GLU A 362 -16.39 23.29 5.12
C GLU A 362 -16.32 24.45 4.11
N LYS A 363 -15.20 25.15 4.11
CA LYS A 363 -14.92 26.17 3.11
C LYS A 363 -14.89 25.59 1.71
N LEU A 364 -14.22 24.44 1.53
CA LEU A 364 -14.14 23.74 0.26
C LEU A 364 -15.53 23.38 -0.27
N ILE A 365 -16.42 22.85 0.58
CA ILE A 365 -17.80 22.49 0.22
C ILE A 365 -18.57 23.71 -0.24
N LYS A 366 -18.50 24.80 0.49
CA LYS A 366 -19.19 26.05 0.15
C LYS A 366 -18.68 26.66 -1.15
N ASP A 367 -17.36 26.74 -1.32
CA ASP A 367 -16.73 27.38 -2.48
C ASP A 367 -16.97 26.60 -3.78
N LYS A 368 -17.16 25.29 -3.68
CA LYS A 368 -17.28 24.39 -4.83
C LYS A 368 -18.73 23.99 -5.16
N ASN A 369 -19.70 24.36 -4.35
CA ASN A 369 -21.12 23.95 -4.54
C ASN A 369 -21.27 22.44 -4.69
N ILE A 370 -20.73 21.68 -3.76
CA ILE A 370 -20.74 20.21 -3.77
C ILE A 370 -22.17 19.69 -3.80
N THR A 371 -22.48 18.79 -4.74
CA THR A 371 -23.78 18.13 -4.86
C THR A 371 -23.78 16.70 -4.32
N ASP A 372 -22.64 16.02 -4.49
CA ASP A 372 -22.45 14.62 -4.11
C ASP A 372 -21.13 14.45 -3.35
N MET A 373 -21.11 13.54 -2.40
CA MET A 373 -19.92 13.18 -1.63
C MET A 373 -19.76 11.67 -1.59
N LEU A 374 -18.54 11.18 -1.85
CA LEU A 374 -18.20 9.77 -1.76
C LEU A 374 -17.01 9.58 -0.83
N TYR A 375 -17.19 8.78 0.22
CA TYR A 375 -16.11 8.22 1.00
C TYR A 375 -15.66 6.92 0.33
N LEU A 376 -14.44 6.91 -0.26
CA LEU A 376 -13.89 5.73 -0.92
C LEU A 376 -12.55 5.33 -0.33
N TYR A 377 -12.55 4.22 0.39
CA TYR A 377 -11.39 3.66 1.07
C TYR A 377 -11.28 2.16 0.86
N ASN A 378 -10.08 1.61 0.99
CA ASN A 378 -9.96 0.19 1.27
C ASN A 378 -10.19 -0.10 2.77
N SER A 379 -10.61 -1.32 3.06
CA SER A 379 -10.94 -1.72 4.43
C SER A 379 -9.75 -1.58 5.40
N ASN A 380 -8.54 -2.00 5.03
CA ASN A 380 -7.36 -1.90 5.91
C ASN A 380 -7.07 -0.45 6.34
N THR A 381 -7.18 0.49 5.40
CA THR A 381 -7.00 1.92 5.71
C THR A 381 -8.15 2.43 6.57
N PHE A 382 -9.40 2.28 6.14
CA PHE A 382 -10.55 2.88 6.83
C PHE A 382 -10.66 2.45 8.29
N PHE A 383 -10.50 1.16 8.56
CA PHE A 383 -10.64 0.61 9.92
C PHE A 383 -9.48 0.97 10.87
N ASN A 384 -8.41 1.58 10.36
CA ASN A 384 -7.23 1.97 11.14
C ASN A 384 -6.81 3.44 10.93
N ASP A 385 -7.58 4.21 10.15
CA ASP A 385 -7.30 5.61 9.85
C ASP A 385 -7.68 6.52 11.02
N SER A 386 -6.76 7.39 11.40
CA SER A 386 -6.96 8.43 12.41
C SER A 386 -7.10 9.83 11.82
N SER A 387 -7.03 9.98 10.50
CA SER A 387 -6.99 11.29 9.83
C SER A 387 -8.36 11.78 9.38
N LEU A 388 -9.32 10.88 9.11
CA LEU A 388 -10.63 11.25 8.57
C LEU A 388 -11.46 12.09 9.56
N ALA A 389 -11.58 11.65 10.82
CA ALA A 389 -12.39 12.36 11.81
C ALA A 389 -11.91 13.81 12.07
N PRO A 390 -10.60 14.10 12.24
CA PRO A 390 -10.10 15.47 12.31
C PRO A 390 -10.50 16.34 11.13
N VAL A 391 -10.36 15.86 9.90
CA VAL A 391 -10.71 16.61 8.69
C VAL A 391 -12.21 16.93 8.65
N LEU A 392 -13.08 15.95 8.92
CA LEU A 392 -14.53 16.16 8.91
C LEU A 392 -15.03 17.06 10.07
N ASN A 393 -14.32 17.09 11.19
CA ASN A 393 -14.64 17.95 12.31
C ASN A 393 -13.97 19.32 12.24
N ASN A 394 -13.12 19.54 11.24
CA ASN A 394 -12.37 20.78 11.03
C ASN A 394 -11.47 21.13 12.23
N ILE A 395 -10.67 20.14 12.70
CA ILE A 395 -9.79 20.21 13.87
C ILE A 395 -8.32 20.14 13.45
#